data_6084326adb7923b7912768d251bffa55
#
_entry.id   6084326adb7923b7912768d251bffa55
#
_cell.length_a   1.000
_cell.length_b   1.000
_cell.length_c   1.000
_cell.angle_alpha   90.00
_cell.angle_beta   90.00
_cell.angle_gamma   90.00
#
_symmetry.space_group_name_H-M   'P 1'
#
loop_
_entity.id
_entity.type
_entity.pdbx_description
1 polymer ?
#
loop_
_entity_poly.entity_id
_entity_poly.type
_entity_poly.pdbx_seq_one_letter_code
_entity_poly.pdbx_strand_id
1 'polypeptide(L)'
;MSLHIEAKAGDIADKILLPGDPLRAQYIAEHFLDGAVCYNRVRNMLGYTGTYKGHAVSVQGTGMGIPSISIYATELMRDYGVKKLIRVGTCGAMRQDIRLRDVVIAQGATTDSSIIRNIFGPSINYAPLADFELLRKAYDAAARQNIPVRVGNIVSV
;
A
#
# COMPACT_ATOMS: atom_id res chain seq x y z
N MET A 1 5.32 14.37 15.53
CA MET A 1 4.97 15.09 14.28
C MET A 1 5.84 14.49 13.19
N SER A 2 5.22 13.99 12.17
CA SER A 2 5.90 13.41 11.01
C SER A 2 6.58 14.50 10.19
N LEU A 3 7.69 14.17 9.52
CA LEU A 3 8.41 15.11 8.66
C LEU A 3 7.87 15.14 7.23
N HIS A 4 7.20 14.07 6.82
CA HIS A 4 6.76 13.88 5.44
C HIS A 4 5.23 13.88 5.29
N ILE A 5 4.51 13.88 6.41
CA ILE A 5 3.04 13.90 6.46
C ILE A 5 2.60 15.00 7.42
N GLU A 6 1.81 15.95 6.91
CA GLU A 6 1.34 17.13 7.66
C GLU A 6 -0.02 16.95 8.36
N ALA A 7 -0.55 15.72 8.37
CA ALA A 7 -1.82 15.39 9.01
C ALA A 7 -1.79 15.64 10.53
N LYS A 8 -2.94 15.97 11.09
CA LYS A 8 -3.16 16.03 12.54
C LYS A 8 -3.55 14.66 13.08
N ALA A 9 -3.48 14.52 14.40
CA ALA A 9 -3.99 13.32 15.07
C ALA A 9 -5.48 13.13 14.76
N GLY A 10 -5.85 11.95 14.25
CA GLY A 10 -7.22 11.62 13.87
C GLY A 10 -7.58 11.89 12.41
N ASP A 11 -6.73 12.60 11.65
CA ASP A 11 -7.00 12.85 10.22
C ASP A 11 -6.84 11.58 9.36
N ILE A 12 -6.06 10.61 9.81
CA ILE A 12 -5.76 9.38 9.07
C ILE A 12 -6.48 8.19 9.69
N ALA A 13 -7.19 7.43 8.88
CA ALA A 13 -7.89 6.22 9.30
C ALA A 13 -6.93 5.08 9.66
N ASP A 14 -7.40 4.12 10.44
CA ASP A 14 -6.63 2.92 10.82
C ASP A 14 -6.37 1.96 9.64
N LYS A 15 -7.03 2.18 8.51
CA LYS A 15 -6.92 1.41 7.25
C LYS A 15 -6.52 2.34 6.14
N ILE A 16 -5.50 1.97 5.38
CA ILE A 16 -4.97 2.83 4.33
C ILE A 16 -4.59 2.04 3.07
N LEU A 17 -4.88 2.64 1.91
CA LEU A 17 -4.39 2.21 0.62
C LEU A 17 -3.14 3.00 0.26
N LEU A 18 -2.12 2.31 -0.24
CA LEU A 18 -0.82 2.89 -0.55
C LEU A 18 -0.46 2.73 -2.04
N PRO A 19 -0.98 3.57 -2.94
CA PRO A 19 -0.43 3.67 -4.29
C PRO A 19 0.95 4.33 -4.28
N GLY A 20 1.80 4.01 -5.25
CA GLY A 20 3.07 4.71 -5.43
C GLY A 20 2.88 6.13 -5.95
N ASP A 21 1.99 6.27 -6.92
CA ASP A 21 1.67 7.51 -7.62
C ASP A 21 0.70 8.37 -6.78
N PRO A 22 1.07 9.63 -6.44
CA PRO A 22 0.19 10.54 -5.71
C PRO A 22 -1.08 10.91 -6.50
N LEU A 23 -1.03 10.97 -7.82
CA LEU A 23 -2.23 11.21 -8.65
C LEU A 23 -3.18 10.01 -8.63
N ARG A 24 -2.66 8.80 -8.46
CA ARG A 24 -3.50 7.62 -8.21
C ARG A 24 -4.16 7.69 -6.83
N ALA A 25 -3.48 8.22 -5.82
CA ALA A 25 -4.09 8.46 -4.51
C ALA A 25 -5.26 9.46 -4.63
N GLN A 26 -5.07 10.54 -5.37
CA GLN A 26 -6.11 11.52 -5.67
C GLN A 26 -7.28 10.86 -6.43
N TYR A 27 -7.00 10.11 -7.48
CA TYR A 27 -8.02 9.42 -8.25
C TYR A 27 -8.86 8.47 -7.39
N ILE A 28 -8.22 7.69 -6.52
CA ILE A 28 -8.93 6.79 -5.60
C ILE A 28 -9.82 7.59 -4.64
N ALA A 29 -9.32 8.69 -4.11
CA ALA A 29 -10.08 9.54 -3.21
C ALA A 29 -11.33 10.14 -3.89
N GLU A 30 -11.17 10.68 -5.08
CA GLU A 30 -12.24 11.36 -5.82
C GLU A 30 -13.31 10.41 -6.36
N HIS A 31 -12.95 9.16 -6.70
CA HIS A 31 -13.87 8.24 -7.37
C HIS A 31 -14.43 7.14 -6.48
N PHE A 32 -13.81 6.88 -5.33
CA PHE A 32 -14.18 5.75 -4.47
C PHE A 32 -14.47 6.13 -3.02
N LEU A 33 -14.10 7.33 -2.57
CA LEU A 33 -14.33 7.74 -1.19
C LEU A 33 -15.36 8.88 -1.11
N ASP A 34 -16.34 8.72 -0.25
CA ASP A 34 -17.30 9.78 0.04
C ASP A 34 -16.66 10.80 1.00
N GLY A 35 -16.83 12.09 0.70
CA GLY A 35 -16.37 13.19 1.55
C GLY A 35 -14.85 13.23 1.74
N ALA A 36 -14.09 12.84 0.74
CA ALA A 36 -12.63 12.79 0.81
C ALA A 36 -12.01 14.16 1.09
N VAL A 37 -11.17 14.24 2.13
CA VAL A 37 -10.41 15.44 2.50
C VAL A 37 -8.92 15.16 2.37
N CYS A 38 -8.21 16.09 1.70
CA CYS A 38 -6.76 16.00 1.56
C CYS A 38 -6.08 16.42 2.87
N TYR A 39 -5.33 15.51 3.49
CA TYR A 39 -4.58 15.77 4.71
C TYR A 39 -3.08 15.96 4.50
N ASN A 40 -2.56 15.61 3.33
CA ASN A 40 -1.13 15.76 3.02
C ASN A 40 -0.86 16.25 1.61
N ARG A 41 0.00 17.27 1.51
CA ARG A 41 0.55 17.80 0.25
C ARG A 41 2.07 17.91 0.27
N VAL A 42 2.70 17.59 1.39
CA VAL A 42 4.17 17.65 1.55
C VAL A 42 4.83 16.81 0.45
N ARG A 43 5.79 17.39 -0.23
CA ARG A 43 6.52 16.79 -1.37
C ARG A 43 5.60 16.27 -2.50
N ASN A 44 4.40 16.83 -2.59
CA ASN A 44 3.35 16.37 -3.52
C ASN A 44 2.94 14.89 -3.32
N MET A 45 3.25 14.30 -2.17
CA MET A 45 2.77 12.96 -1.80
C MET A 45 1.37 13.09 -1.22
N LEU A 46 0.40 13.20 -2.12
CA LEU A 46 -1.00 13.46 -1.78
C LEU A 46 -1.57 12.34 -0.90
N GLY A 47 -2.24 12.76 0.17
CA GLY A 47 -2.93 11.85 1.09
C GLY A 47 -4.33 12.35 1.39
N TYR A 48 -5.30 11.44 1.42
CA TYR A 48 -6.71 11.73 1.61
C TYR A 48 -7.35 10.78 2.60
N THR A 49 -8.34 11.25 3.31
CA THR A 49 -9.24 10.41 4.13
C THR A 49 -10.67 10.70 3.75
N GLY A 50 -11.46 9.66 3.60
CA GLY A 50 -12.89 9.71 3.35
C GLY A 50 -13.58 8.45 3.88
N THR A 51 -14.78 8.16 3.39
CA THR A 51 -15.50 6.95 3.77
C THR A 51 -15.77 6.07 2.56
N TYR A 52 -15.73 4.77 2.77
CA TYR A 52 -16.16 3.77 1.79
C TYR A 52 -17.15 2.83 2.45
N LYS A 53 -18.40 2.82 1.96
CA LYS A 53 -19.50 2.02 2.55
C LYS A 53 -19.65 2.25 4.07
N GLY A 54 -19.57 3.50 4.50
CA GLY A 54 -19.69 3.89 5.91
C GLY A 54 -18.46 3.65 6.78
N HIS A 55 -17.35 3.19 6.22
CA HIS A 55 -16.10 2.97 6.96
C HIS A 55 -15.04 4.00 6.58
N ALA A 56 -14.35 4.57 7.57
CA ALA A 56 -13.22 5.46 7.31
C ALA A 56 -12.08 4.70 6.63
N VAL A 57 -11.58 5.29 5.55
CA VAL A 57 -10.44 4.77 4.77
C VAL A 57 -9.57 5.93 4.34
N SER A 58 -8.27 5.75 4.45
CA SER A 58 -7.30 6.70 3.91
C SER A 58 -6.62 6.15 2.66
N VAL A 59 -6.06 7.05 1.87
CA VAL A 59 -5.19 6.71 0.74
C VAL A 59 -4.02 7.68 0.73
N GLN A 60 -2.80 7.17 0.55
CA GLN A 60 -1.56 7.96 0.59
C GLN A 60 -0.63 7.56 -0.54
N GLY A 61 -0.18 8.53 -1.32
CA GLY A 61 0.94 8.34 -2.24
C GLY A 61 2.24 8.03 -1.50
N THR A 62 3.02 7.09 -2.00
CA THR A 62 4.25 6.62 -1.33
C THR A 62 5.52 6.83 -2.16
N GLY A 63 5.39 7.30 -3.41
CA GLY A 63 6.51 7.46 -4.32
C GLY A 63 7.00 6.13 -4.89
N MET A 64 8.21 6.13 -5.44
CA MET A 64 8.87 4.98 -6.04
C MET A 64 9.99 4.46 -5.13
N GLY A 65 10.15 3.14 -5.16
CA GLY A 65 11.26 2.44 -4.52
C GLY A 65 11.07 2.20 -3.03
N ILE A 66 11.85 1.25 -2.53
CA ILE A 66 11.80 0.78 -1.14
C ILE A 66 12.08 1.89 -0.14
N PRO A 67 13.07 2.78 -0.33
CA PRO A 67 13.32 3.86 0.65
C PRO A 67 12.14 4.79 0.82
N SER A 68 11.47 5.18 -0.26
CA SER A 68 10.32 6.08 -0.21
C SER A 68 9.15 5.47 0.56
N ILE A 69 8.72 4.26 0.19
CA ILE A 69 7.61 3.61 0.90
C ILE A 69 7.95 3.32 2.35
N SER A 70 9.22 3.03 2.67
CA SER A 70 9.66 2.79 4.05
C SER A 70 9.45 4.01 4.94
N ILE A 71 9.71 5.21 4.44
CA ILE A 71 9.44 6.47 5.14
C ILE A 71 7.96 6.59 5.46
N TYR A 72 7.11 6.57 4.43
CA TYR A 72 5.67 6.78 4.60
C TYR A 72 5.01 5.69 5.44
N ALA A 73 5.32 4.42 5.20
CA ALA A 73 4.76 3.32 5.98
C ALA A 73 5.16 3.41 7.46
N THR A 74 6.42 3.74 7.74
CA THR A 74 6.90 3.89 9.12
C THR A 74 6.19 5.05 9.84
N GLU A 75 6.10 6.21 9.21
CA GLU A 75 5.42 7.36 9.81
C GLU A 75 3.92 7.11 10.01
N LEU A 76 3.24 6.49 9.04
CA LEU A 76 1.83 6.12 9.16
C LEU A 76 1.57 5.19 10.34
N MET A 77 2.41 4.17 10.53
CA MET A 77 2.26 3.24 11.65
C MET A 77 2.63 3.87 12.99
N ARG A 78 3.76 4.54 13.06
CA ARG A 78 4.33 5.06 14.30
C ARG A 78 3.64 6.33 14.80
N ASP A 79 3.42 7.29 13.90
CA ASP A 79 2.98 8.63 14.28
C ASP A 79 1.45 8.79 14.18
N TYR A 80 0.78 8.00 13.33
CA TYR A 80 -0.67 8.07 13.09
C TYR A 80 -1.44 6.81 13.48
N GLY A 81 -0.74 5.76 13.94
CA GLY A 81 -1.39 4.57 14.47
C GLY A 81 -2.13 3.72 13.45
N VAL A 82 -1.77 3.81 12.17
CA VAL A 82 -2.36 2.99 11.11
C VAL A 82 -2.11 1.51 11.39
N LYS A 83 -3.16 0.68 11.25
CA LYS A 83 -3.13 -0.75 11.58
C LYS A 83 -3.13 -1.66 10.37
N LYS A 84 -3.74 -1.23 9.26
CA LYS A 84 -3.90 -2.04 8.05
C LYS A 84 -3.45 -1.23 6.85
N LEU A 85 -2.38 -1.69 6.22
CA LEU A 85 -1.77 -1.06 5.06
C LEU A 85 -1.89 -2.02 3.87
N ILE A 86 -2.47 -1.55 2.77
CA ILE A 86 -2.60 -2.32 1.53
C ILE A 86 -1.92 -1.55 0.40
N ARG A 87 -0.87 -2.13 -0.16
CA ARG A 87 -0.20 -1.57 -1.34
C ARG A 87 -1.06 -1.80 -2.58
N VAL A 88 -1.36 -0.72 -3.28
CA VAL A 88 -2.14 -0.74 -4.55
C VAL A 88 -1.22 -0.23 -5.66
N GLY A 89 -0.59 -1.14 -6.35
CA GLY A 89 0.44 -0.80 -7.34
C GLY A 89 0.22 -1.43 -8.70
N THR A 90 1.20 -1.24 -9.54
CA THR A 90 1.37 -1.91 -10.83
C THR A 90 2.65 -2.75 -10.78
N CYS A 91 2.71 -3.80 -11.59
CA CYS A 91 3.90 -4.65 -11.69
C CYS A 91 4.15 -5.05 -13.15
N GLY A 92 5.38 -5.35 -13.47
CA GLY A 92 5.75 -6.07 -14.68
C GLY A 92 5.58 -7.57 -14.50
N ALA A 93 5.09 -8.26 -15.53
CA ALA A 93 4.97 -9.72 -15.51
C ALA A 93 6.32 -10.36 -15.81
N MET A 94 6.70 -11.35 -15.01
CA MET A 94 7.88 -12.20 -15.24
C MET A 94 7.48 -13.57 -15.82
N ARG A 95 6.20 -13.80 -16.06
CA ARG A 95 5.62 -15.02 -16.64
C ARG A 95 4.89 -14.70 -17.93
N GLN A 96 4.98 -15.58 -18.92
CA GLN A 96 4.32 -15.40 -20.22
C GLN A 96 2.81 -15.58 -20.20
N ASP A 97 2.27 -16.24 -19.19
CA ASP A 97 0.84 -16.50 -19.03
C ASP A 97 0.07 -15.40 -18.28
N ILE A 98 0.77 -14.33 -17.87
CA ILE A 98 0.16 -13.13 -17.27
C ILE A 98 -0.06 -12.09 -18.35
N ARG A 99 -1.30 -11.58 -18.41
CA ARG A 99 -1.72 -10.61 -19.41
C ARG A 99 -1.91 -9.22 -18.79
N LEU A 100 -1.96 -8.20 -19.64
CA LEU A 100 -2.34 -6.85 -19.21
C LEU A 100 -3.71 -6.88 -18.53
N ARG A 101 -3.83 -6.17 -17.42
CA ARG A 101 -5.01 -6.10 -16.54
C ARG A 101 -5.26 -7.33 -15.66
N ASP A 102 -4.40 -8.35 -15.70
CA ASP A 102 -4.45 -9.41 -14.69
C ASP A 102 -4.18 -8.81 -13.30
N VAL A 103 -4.91 -9.29 -12.31
CA VAL A 103 -4.72 -8.88 -10.91
C VAL A 103 -3.83 -9.90 -10.21
N VAL A 104 -2.78 -9.41 -9.57
CA VAL A 104 -1.86 -10.22 -8.77
C VAL A 104 -1.97 -9.83 -7.31
N ILE A 105 -2.22 -10.80 -6.44
CA ILE A 105 -2.18 -10.64 -4.99
C ILE A 105 -0.84 -11.23 -4.50
N ALA A 106 0.01 -10.37 -3.94
CA ALA A 106 1.29 -10.81 -3.41
C ALA A 106 1.11 -11.55 -2.09
N GLN A 107 1.58 -12.80 -2.02
CA GLN A 107 1.66 -13.56 -0.77
C GLN A 107 3.00 -13.41 -0.07
N GLY A 108 4.04 -13.12 -0.86
CA GLY A 108 5.39 -12.86 -0.38
C GLY A 108 6.12 -11.93 -1.33
N ALA A 109 7.19 -11.35 -0.85
CA ALA A 109 8.03 -10.47 -1.62
C ALA A 109 9.50 -10.83 -1.47
N THR A 110 10.27 -10.57 -2.51
CA THR A 110 11.73 -10.57 -2.46
C THR A 110 12.25 -9.23 -2.94
N THR A 111 13.52 -8.96 -2.73
CA THR A 111 14.17 -7.72 -3.16
C THR A 111 15.63 -7.97 -3.45
N ASP A 112 16.18 -7.18 -4.37
CA ASP A 112 17.64 -7.06 -4.59
C ASP A 112 18.29 -5.99 -3.71
N SER A 113 17.48 -5.26 -2.93
CA SER A 113 17.93 -4.24 -2.00
C SER A 113 18.58 -4.84 -0.75
N SER A 114 19.54 -4.11 -0.18
CA SER A 114 20.14 -4.46 1.12
C SER A 114 19.29 -4.12 2.34
N ILE A 115 18.05 -3.66 2.17
CA ILE A 115 17.21 -3.17 3.27
C ILE A 115 17.02 -4.21 4.39
N ILE A 116 16.79 -5.47 4.03
CA ILE A 116 16.61 -6.55 5.01
C ILE A 116 17.87 -6.73 5.84
N ARG A 117 19.04 -6.76 5.18
CA ARG A 117 20.33 -6.87 5.88
C ARG A 117 20.63 -5.67 6.76
N ASN A 118 20.22 -4.48 6.33
CA ASN A 118 20.40 -3.24 7.11
C ASN A 118 19.52 -3.22 8.38
N ILE A 119 18.35 -3.83 8.33
CA ILE A 119 17.40 -3.87 9.46
C ILE A 119 17.73 -5.03 10.43
N PHE A 120 17.96 -6.22 9.91
CA PHE A 120 18.07 -7.45 10.71
C PHE A 120 19.51 -7.96 10.88
N GLY A 121 20.49 -7.39 10.17
CA GLY A 121 21.86 -7.86 10.14
C GLY A 121 22.14 -8.88 9.04
N PRO A 122 23.44 -9.13 8.73
CA PRO A 122 23.85 -9.88 7.54
C PRO A 122 23.54 -11.38 7.60
N SER A 123 23.31 -11.92 8.79
CA SER A 123 23.06 -13.36 9.03
C SER A 123 21.58 -13.75 8.93
N ILE A 124 20.66 -12.78 8.84
CA ILE A 124 19.22 -13.05 8.80
C ILE A 124 18.69 -12.88 7.38
N ASN A 125 18.11 -13.95 6.85
CA ASN A 125 17.34 -13.94 5.62
C ASN A 125 15.86 -13.89 5.97
N TYR A 126 15.34 -12.67 6.16
CA TYR A 126 13.93 -12.45 6.44
C TYR A 126 13.09 -12.70 5.18
N ALA A 127 11.98 -13.41 5.32
CA ALA A 127 11.01 -13.67 4.25
C ALA A 127 9.78 -12.78 4.44
N PRO A 128 9.65 -11.64 3.74
CA PRO A 128 8.48 -10.77 3.84
C PRO A 128 7.24 -11.48 3.32
N LEU A 129 6.24 -11.64 4.17
CA LEU A 129 4.95 -12.22 3.83
C LEU A 129 3.84 -11.19 4.01
N ALA A 130 2.79 -11.31 3.19
CA ALA A 130 1.58 -10.56 3.39
C ALA A 130 0.85 -11.04 4.65
N ASP A 131 0.07 -10.16 5.27
CA ASP A 131 -0.89 -10.56 6.30
C ASP A 131 -1.92 -11.50 5.70
N PHE A 132 -2.04 -12.71 6.26
CA PHE A 132 -2.89 -13.75 5.72
C PHE A 132 -4.37 -13.37 5.69
N GLU A 133 -4.85 -12.68 6.72
CA GLU A 133 -6.26 -12.25 6.80
C GLU A 133 -6.61 -11.20 5.73
N LEU A 134 -5.72 -10.24 5.50
CA LEU A 134 -5.91 -9.24 4.44
C LEU A 134 -5.83 -9.88 3.06
N LEU A 135 -4.86 -10.78 2.84
CA LEU A 135 -4.71 -11.51 1.60
C LEU A 135 -5.96 -12.34 1.29
N ARG A 136 -6.43 -13.15 2.24
CA ARG A 136 -7.62 -13.98 2.10
C ARG A 136 -8.85 -13.13 1.78
N LYS A 137 -9.05 -12.03 2.51
CA LYS A 137 -10.17 -11.11 2.26
C LYS A 137 -10.13 -10.48 0.87
N ALA A 138 -8.94 -10.12 0.39
CA ALA A 138 -8.78 -9.60 -0.96
C ALA A 138 -9.11 -10.65 -2.02
N TYR A 139 -8.63 -11.89 -1.83
CA TYR A 139 -8.94 -13.01 -2.71
C TYR A 139 -10.45 -13.31 -2.74
N ASP A 140 -11.08 -13.42 -1.57
CA ASP A 140 -12.52 -13.68 -1.46
C ASP A 140 -13.36 -12.55 -2.07
N ALA A 141 -12.92 -11.30 -1.92
CA ALA A 141 -13.59 -10.15 -2.52
C ALA A 141 -13.52 -10.18 -4.06
N ALA A 142 -12.38 -10.55 -4.61
CA ALA A 142 -12.21 -10.73 -6.06
C ALA A 142 -13.09 -11.88 -6.59
N ALA A 143 -13.10 -13.02 -5.88
CA ALA A 143 -13.93 -14.17 -6.25
C ALA A 143 -15.42 -13.83 -6.28
N ARG A 144 -15.92 -13.09 -5.27
CA ARG A 144 -17.33 -12.63 -5.25
C ARG A 144 -17.69 -11.70 -6.40
N GLN A 145 -16.73 -11.03 -6.98
CA GLN A 145 -16.93 -10.12 -8.12
C GLN A 145 -16.56 -10.77 -9.45
N ASN A 146 -16.25 -12.07 -9.46
CA ASN A 146 -15.78 -12.81 -10.63
C ASN A 146 -14.53 -12.17 -11.29
N ILE A 147 -13.67 -11.54 -10.48
CA ILE A 147 -12.40 -10.98 -10.95
C ILE A 147 -11.35 -12.08 -10.82
N PRO A 148 -10.76 -12.56 -11.93
CA PRO A 148 -9.69 -13.55 -11.88
C PRO A 148 -8.45 -12.92 -11.23
N VAL A 149 -7.89 -13.59 -10.23
CA VAL A 149 -6.67 -13.17 -9.56
C VAL A 149 -5.64 -14.28 -9.54
N ARG A 150 -4.38 -13.89 -9.53
CA ARG A 150 -3.25 -14.79 -9.29
C ARG A 150 -2.63 -14.48 -7.95
N VAL A 151 -2.34 -15.50 -7.17
CA VAL A 151 -1.63 -15.35 -5.89
C VAL A 151 -0.20 -15.87 -6.07
N GLY A 152 0.79 -15.10 -5.66
CA GLY A 152 2.18 -15.50 -5.85
C GLY A 152 3.18 -14.53 -5.23
N ASN A 153 4.45 -14.81 -5.44
CA ASN A 153 5.53 -13.94 -5.00
C ASN A 153 5.78 -12.82 -5.99
N ILE A 154 6.21 -11.69 -5.48
CA ILE A 154 6.66 -10.54 -6.26
C ILE A 154 8.12 -10.20 -5.95
N VAL A 155 8.76 -9.45 -6.83
CA VAL A 155 10.03 -8.80 -6.55
C VAL A 155 9.80 -7.29 -6.45
N SER A 156 10.40 -6.66 -5.45
CA SER A 156 10.46 -5.21 -5.29
C SER A 156 11.91 -4.74 -5.45
N VAL A 157 12.16 -3.87 -6.38
CA VAL A 157 13.47 -3.34 -6.74
C VAL A 157 13.52 -1.84 -6.47
#